data_7ca6457e07356a850db7be0761f7d618
#
_entry.id   7ca6457e07356a850db7be0761f7d618
#
_cell.length_a   1.000
_cell.length_b   1.000
_cell.length_c   1.000
_cell.angle_alpha   90.00
_cell.angle_beta   90.00
_cell.angle_gamma   90.00
#
_symmetry.space_group_name_H-M   'P 1'
#
loop_
_entity.id
_entity.type
_entity.pdbx_description
1 polymer ?
#
loop_
_entity_poly.entity_id
_entity_poly.type
_entity_poly.pdbx_seq_one_letter_code
_entity_poly.pdbx_strand_id
1 'polypeptide(L)'
;MMLTHKQVWNAIDTIAERYGFSASGLAKKSGLDPTSFNPSKRNGPDGRPRWPTMESISRLLQASGASMEEFSELLIGRRGQPPKLRQIPLLGLAKAGKGGFFDDSGFPSGNGWDEIDVPGVTDPNSYALEITGDSMLPVYREGDIIILSPSAAVRKGDRVVVRLNDGQVMAKVMQRQTSKTLELASFNPNHATKNLDMKDVDWIARIMWASQ
;
A
#
# COMPACT_ATOMS: atom_id res chain seq x y z
N MET A 1 18.93 -9.10 -3.34
CA MET A 1 19.34 -9.43 -1.96
C MET A 1 19.39 -10.94 -1.84
N MET A 2 20.53 -11.53 -1.44
CA MET A 2 20.64 -13.00 -1.24
C MET A 2 20.16 -13.35 0.17
N LEU A 3 19.34 -14.37 0.29
CA LEU A 3 18.94 -14.91 1.59
C LEU A 3 20.11 -15.61 2.27
N THR A 4 20.30 -15.37 3.55
CA THR A 4 21.34 -16.04 4.33
C THR A 4 20.73 -17.21 5.13
N HIS A 5 21.55 -18.22 5.39
CA HIS A 5 21.20 -19.37 6.23
C HIS A 5 20.63 -18.93 7.60
N LYS A 6 21.26 -17.93 8.24
CA LYS A 6 20.83 -17.38 9.52
C LYS A 6 19.43 -16.74 9.45
N GLN A 7 19.11 -16.03 8.36
CA GLN A 7 17.79 -15.41 8.19
C GLN A 7 16.68 -16.47 8.11
N VAL A 8 16.91 -17.55 7.35
CA VAL A 8 15.90 -18.60 7.20
C VAL A 8 15.62 -19.30 8.54
N TRP A 9 16.66 -19.66 9.28
CA TRP A 9 16.47 -20.30 10.58
C TRP A 9 15.87 -19.37 11.63
N ASN A 10 16.24 -18.09 11.63
CA ASN A 10 15.62 -17.11 12.52
C ASN A 10 14.12 -16.92 12.21
N ALA A 11 13.73 -16.95 10.94
CA ALA A 11 12.32 -16.88 10.56
C ALA A 11 11.52 -18.08 11.09
N ILE A 12 12.09 -19.30 10.99
CA ILE A 12 11.48 -20.51 11.56
C ILE A 12 11.36 -20.41 13.08
N ASP A 13 12.40 -19.97 13.77
CA ASP A 13 12.38 -19.79 15.24
C ASP A 13 11.32 -18.76 15.66
N THR A 14 11.25 -17.64 14.94
CA THR A 14 10.26 -16.59 15.23
C THR A 14 8.83 -17.08 15.03
N ILE A 15 8.56 -17.89 13.98
CA ILE A 15 7.24 -18.51 13.80
C ILE A 15 6.95 -19.48 14.95
N ALA A 16 7.91 -20.34 15.30
CA ALA A 16 7.71 -21.26 16.42
C ALA A 16 7.35 -20.53 17.71
N GLU A 17 8.11 -19.49 18.06
CA GLU A 17 7.88 -18.67 19.26
C GLU A 17 6.52 -17.96 19.21
N ARG A 18 6.18 -17.32 18.08
CA ARG A 18 4.95 -16.54 17.89
C ARG A 18 3.68 -17.41 18.04
N TYR A 19 3.75 -18.64 17.55
CA TYR A 19 2.63 -19.57 17.63
C TYR A 19 2.71 -20.54 18.83
N GLY A 20 3.58 -20.25 19.80
CA GLY A 20 3.67 -20.97 21.09
C GLY A 20 4.28 -22.37 20.99
N PHE A 21 5.14 -22.62 20.01
CA PHE A 21 5.82 -23.90 19.84
C PHE A 21 7.31 -23.80 20.21
N SER A 22 7.86 -24.88 20.77
CA SER A 22 9.29 -25.13 20.72
C SER A 22 9.69 -25.63 19.31
N ALA A 23 10.97 -25.53 18.95
CA ALA A 23 11.48 -26.03 17.67
C ALA A 23 11.10 -27.51 17.44
N SER A 24 11.26 -28.35 18.46
CA SER A 24 10.88 -29.77 18.41
C SER A 24 9.36 -29.99 18.37
N GLY A 25 8.58 -29.16 19.07
CA GLY A 25 7.12 -29.19 19.06
C GLY A 25 6.57 -28.85 17.69
N LEU A 26 7.11 -27.80 17.05
CA LEU A 26 6.73 -27.42 15.69
C LEU A 26 7.10 -28.50 14.67
N ALA A 27 8.31 -29.07 14.74
CA ALA A 27 8.72 -30.17 13.88
C ALA A 27 7.77 -31.37 13.99
N LYS A 28 7.45 -31.81 15.19
CA LYS A 28 6.50 -32.90 15.45
C LYS A 28 5.12 -32.60 14.89
N LYS A 29 4.58 -31.38 15.12
CA LYS A 29 3.26 -30.98 14.59
C LYS A 29 3.24 -30.90 13.07
N SER A 30 4.40 -30.59 12.45
CA SER A 30 4.59 -30.55 11.00
C SER A 30 4.77 -31.96 10.37
N GLY A 31 4.70 -33.04 11.16
CA GLY A 31 4.94 -34.39 10.67
C GLY A 31 6.40 -34.66 10.26
N LEU A 32 7.34 -33.91 10.85
CA LEU A 32 8.78 -34.08 10.63
C LEU A 32 9.44 -34.72 11.84
N ASP A 33 10.69 -35.19 11.66
CA ASP A 33 11.49 -35.62 12.81
C ASP A 33 11.60 -34.49 13.85
N PRO A 34 11.35 -34.78 15.15
CA PRO A 34 11.34 -33.74 16.19
C PRO A 34 12.61 -32.90 16.28
N THR A 35 13.73 -33.42 15.78
CA THR A 35 15.01 -32.69 15.77
C THR A 35 15.24 -31.82 14.53
N SER A 36 14.36 -31.87 13.54
CA SER A 36 14.55 -31.22 12.23
C SER A 36 14.82 -29.72 12.32
N PHE A 37 14.22 -29.04 13.27
CA PHE A 37 14.39 -27.60 13.45
C PHE A 37 15.35 -27.21 14.59
N ASN A 38 15.93 -28.18 15.29
CA ASN A 38 16.83 -27.90 16.40
C ASN A 38 18.14 -27.22 15.91
N PRO A 39 18.70 -26.29 16.71
CA PRO A 39 19.95 -25.61 16.36
C PRO A 39 21.11 -26.57 16.03
N SER A 40 21.18 -27.69 16.73
CA SER A 40 22.22 -28.73 16.48
C SER A 40 22.14 -29.42 15.11
N LYS A 41 21.02 -29.30 14.39
CA LYS A 41 20.82 -29.89 13.07
C LYS A 41 20.94 -28.90 11.91
N ARG A 42 21.23 -27.63 12.21
CA ARG A 42 21.35 -26.55 11.21
C ARG A 42 22.67 -26.54 10.47
N ASN A 43 23.64 -27.30 10.96
CA ASN A 43 24.89 -27.56 10.28
C ASN A 43 25.09 -29.07 10.13
N GLY A 44 25.71 -29.49 9.04
CA GLY A 44 26.11 -30.86 8.81
C GLY A 44 27.28 -31.29 9.71
N PRO A 45 27.62 -32.57 9.77
CA PRO A 45 28.79 -33.07 10.51
C PRO A 45 30.11 -32.47 9.99
N ASP A 46 30.13 -32.02 8.75
CA ASP A 46 31.26 -31.35 8.06
C ASP A 46 31.25 -29.79 8.27
N GLY A 47 30.38 -29.28 9.14
CA GLY A 47 30.25 -27.86 9.42
C GLY A 47 29.51 -27.06 8.33
N ARG A 48 29.09 -27.70 7.23
CA ARG A 48 28.37 -26.99 6.14
C ARG A 48 26.96 -26.60 6.57
N PRO A 49 26.49 -25.38 6.17
CA PRO A 49 25.14 -24.94 6.45
C PRO A 49 24.10 -25.91 5.87
N ARG A 50 23.21 -26.40 6.70
CA ARG A 50 22.07 -27.23 6.32
C ARG A 50 20.82 -26.39 6.19
N TRP A 51 20.30 -26.28 4.99
CA TRP A 51 19.09 -25.51 4.69
C TRP A 51 17.83 -26.36 4.91
N PRO A 52 16.76 -25.78 5.43
CA PRO A 52 15.45 -26.44 5.41
C PRO A 52 14.98 -26.60 3.96
N THR A 53 14.29 -27.69 3.66
CA THR A 53 13.67 -27.89 2.36
C THR A 53 12.41 -27.06 2.23
N MET A 54 12.00 -26.73 1.01
CA MET A 54 10.70 -26.08 0.77
C MET A 54 9.52 -26.89 1.30
N GLU A 55 9.62 -28.22 1.25
CA GLU A 55 8.64 -29.13 1.84
C GLU A 55 8.55 -28.93 3.37
N SER A 56 9.70 -28.86 4.06
CA SER A 56 9.73 -28.60 5.51
C SER A 56 9.13 -27.25 5.86
N ILE A 57 9.40 -26.22 5.06
CA ILE A 57 8.82 -24.89 5.23
C ILE A 57 7.30 -24.94 5.01
N SER A 58 6.82 -25.56 3.94
CA SER A 58 5.39 -25.69 3.67
C SER A 58 4.65 -26.40 4.81
N ARG A 59 5.20 -27.52 5.29
CA ARG A 59 4.61 -28.27 6.40
C ARG A 59 4.58 -27.48 7.71
N LEU A 60 5.63 -26.73 8.03
CA LEU A 60 5.64 -25.92 9.25
C LEU A 60 4.62 -24.76 9.18
N LEU A 61 4.46 -24.11 8.01
CA LEU A 61 3.48 -23.05 7.82
C LEU A 61 2.05 -23.60 7.99
N GLN A 62 1.75 -24.72 7.35
CA GLN A 62 0.47 -25.40 7.52
C GLN A 62 0.21 -25.78 8.98
N ALA A 63 1.20 -26.31 9.68
CA ALA A 63 1.08 -26.74 11.06
C ALA A 63 0.94 -25.59 12.06
N SER A 64 1.63 -24.49 11.83
CA SER A 64 1.55 -23.28 12.68
C SER A 64 0.32 -22.42 12.40
N GLY A 65 -0.18 -22.41 11.17
CA GLY A 65 -1.18 -21.46 10.68
C GLY A 65 -0.58 -20.16 10.17
N ALA A 66 0.75 -20.05 10.09
CA ALA A 66 1.44 -18.89 9.54
C ALA A 66 1.32 -18.85 8.02
N SER A 67 1.22 -17.65 7.44
CA SER A 67 1.19 -17.47 5.99
C SER A 67 2.60 -17.44 5.38
N MET A 68 2.68 -17.68 4.06
CA MET A 68 3.94 -17.52 3.32
C MET A 68 4.39 -16.05 3.30
N GLU A 69 3.45 -15.10 3.32
CA GLU A 69 3.74 -13.66 3.41
C GLU A 69 4.44 -13.34 4.73
N GLU A 70 3.89 -13.81 5.86
CA GLU A 70 4.51 -13.64 7.17
C GLU A 70 5.92 -14.23 7.21
N PHE A 71 6.12 -15.42 6.67
CA PHE A 71 7.44 -16.03 6.58
C PHE A 71 8.41 -15.19 5.73
N SER A 72 7.94 -14.67 4.59
CA SER A 72 8.72 -13.80 3.71
C SER A 72 9.14 -12.49 4.40
N GLU A 73 8.25 -11.88 5.16
CA GLU A 73 8.56 -10.68 5.95
C GLU A 73 9.67 -10.93 6.98
N LEU A 74 9.62 -12.08 7.65
CA LEU A 74 10.65 -12.48 8.60
C LEU A 74 11.99 -12.74 7.91
N LEU A 75 12.00 -13.30 6.70
CA LEU A 75 13.21 -13.52 5.90
C LEU A 75 13.91 -12.21 5.53
N ILE A 76 13.17 -11.17 5.18
CA ILE A 76 13.73 -9.86 4.82
C ILE A 76 14.02 -8.97 6.05
N GLY A 77 13.85 -9.51 7.26
CA GLY A 77 14.11 -8.80 8.51
C GLY A 77 13.04 -7.78 8.87
N ARG A 78 11.93 -7.76 8.17
CA ARG A 78 10.72 -7.04 8.59
C ARG A 78 10.02 -7.87 9.67
N ARG A 79 10.58 -7.86 10.88
CA ARG A 79 9.88 -8.37 12.06
C ARG A 79 8.58 -7.59 12.16
N GLY A 80 7.45 -8.27 11.93
CA GLY A 80 6.09 -7.79 12.20
C GLY A 80 5.94 -6.38 12.81
N GLN A 81 6.61 -5.38 12.24
CA GLN A 81 6.24 -4.02 12.51
C GLN A 81 4.91 -3.86 11.78
N PRO A 82 3.85 -3.49 12.49
CA PRO A 82 2.68 -2.99 11.79
C PRO A 82 3.19 -1.99 10.74
N PRO A 83 2.62 -1.97 9.52
CA PRO A 83 3.04 -1.04 8.50
C PRO A 83 3.19 0.32 9.18
N LYS A 84 4.35 0.96 9.06
CA LYS A 84 4.58 2.25 9.71
C LYS A 84 3.43 3.14 9.29
N LEU A 85 2.60 3.48 10.25
CA LEU A 85 1.60 4.51 10.05
C LEU A 85 2.36 5.77 9.71
N ARG A 86 1.95 6.42 8.65
CA ARG A 86 2.48 7.71 8.26
C ARG A 86 1.38 8.72 8.39
N GLN A 87 1.64 9.79 9.10
CA GLN A 87 0.76 10.95 9.09
C GLN A 87 0.87 11.63 7.74
N ILE A 88 -0.27 11.80 7.10
CA ILE A 88 -0.39 12.56 5.85
C ILE A 88 -1.44 13.63 6.01
N PRO A 89 -1.27 14.78 5.31
CA PRO A 89 -2.25 15.85 5.32
C PRO A 89 -3.62 15.40 4.78
N LEU A 90 -4.70 15.81 5.43
CA LEU A 90 -6.10 15.57 5.02
C LEU A 90 -6.83 16.88 4.82
N LEU A 91 -7.56 17.01 3.71
CA LEU A 91 -8.40 18.15 3.41
C LEU A 91 -9.72 17.69 2.77
N GLY A 92 -10.85 18.38 3.05
CA GLY A 92 -12.09 18.13 2.33
C GLY A 92 -11.98 18.56 0.86
N LEU A 93 -12.50 17.75 -0.09
CA LEU A 93 -12.42 18.02 -1.54
C LEU A 93 -13.01 19.41 -1.88
N ALA A 94 -14.07 19.81 -1.23
CA ALA A 94 -14.69 21.14 -1.41
C ALA A 94 -13.78 22.30 -0.98
N LYS A 95 -12.88 22.08 0.00
CA LYS A 95 -11.88 23.08 0.43
C LYS A 95 -10.67 23.10 -0.52
N ALA A 96 -10.34 21.97 -1.13
CA ALA A 96 -9.21 21.83 -2.04
C ALA A 96 -9.30 22.78 -3.26
N GLY A 97 -10.50 23.22 -3.63
CA GLY A 97 -10.73 24.23 -4.66
C GLY A 97 -10.38 25.65 -4.27
N LYS A 98 -10.29 25.94 -2.96
CA LYS A 98 -9.90 27.26 -2.49
C LYS A 98 -8.39 27.45 -2.62
N GLY A 99 -7.93 28.63 -2.95
CA GLY A 99 -6.49 28.93 -3.07
C GLY A 99 -5.73 28.75 -1.75
N GLY A 100 -4.42 28.49 -1.84
CA GLY A 100 -3.51 28.46 -0.70
C GLY A 100 -3.30 27.10 -0.04
N PHE A 101 -3.92 26.03 -0.53
CA PHE A 101 -3.74 24.66 -0.01
C PHE A 101 -2.77 23.80 -0.84
N PHE A 102 -2.47 24.22 -2.05
CA PHE A 102 -1.54 23.53 -2.96
C PHE A 102 -0.58 24.50 -3.59
N ASP A 103 0.62 24.04 -3.88
CA ASP A 103 1.55 24.72 -4.76
C ASP A 103 1.22 24.47 -6.25
N ASP A 104 1.99 25.12 -7.16
CA ASP A 104 1.79 25.00 -8.62
C ASP A 104 2.02 23.58 -9.17
N SER A 105 2.57 22.68 -8.37
CA SER A 105 2.81 21.26 -8.72
C SER A 105 1.80 20.31 -8.09
N GLY A 106 0.80 20.83 -7.37
CA GLY A 106 -0.23 20.03 -6.70
C GLY A 106 0.21 19.37 -5.40
N PHE A 107 1.32 19.82 -4.80
CA PHE A 107 1.73 19.37 -3.47
C PHE A 107 1.03 20.18 -2.38
N PRO A 108 0.70 19.54 -1.25
CA PRO A 108 0.12 20.21 -0.10
C PRO A 108 1.01 21.38 0.37
N SER A 109 0.43 22.54 0.50
CA SER A 109 1.09 23.75 0.99
C SER A 109 0.15 24.52 1.92
N GLY A 110 0.71 25.48 2.68
CA GLY A 110 -0.08 26.33 3.58
C GLY A 110 -0.56 25.61 4.85
N ASN A 111 -1.50 26.27 5.56
CA ASN A 111 -2.04 25.81 6.84
C ASN A 111 -3.51 25.42 6.71
N GLY A 112 -4.02 24.60 7.64
CA GLY A 112 -5.45 24.22 7.70
C GLY A 112 -5.75 22.83 7.16
N TRP A 113 -4.71 22.01 7.06
CA TRP A 113 -4.80 20.58 6.88
C TRP A 113 -5.00 19.88 8.22
N ASP A 114 -5.88 18.91 8.25
CA ASP A 114 -5.92 17.90 9.29
C ASP A 114 -4.88 16.82 9.01
N GLU A 115 -4.68 15.86 9.91
CA GLU A 115 -3.73 14.76 9.72
C GLU A 115 -4.42 13.43 9.94
N ILE A 116 -4.09 12.44 9.10
CA ILE A 116 -4.54 11.05 9.28
C ILE A 116 -3.37 10.09 9.22
N ASP A 117 -3.48 9.02 10.00
CA ASP A 117 -2.52 7.92 10.01
C ASP A 117 -2.89 6.89 8.94
N VAL A 118 -2.00 6.67 7.97
CA VAL A 118 -2.23 5.74 6.85
C VAL A 118 -1.09 4.72 6.76
N PRO A 119 -1.42 3.41 6.68
CA PRO A 119 -0.42 2.38 6.51
C PRO A 119 0.09 2.29 5.06
N GLY A 120 1.37 1.98 4.89
CA GLY A 120 1.93 1.58 3.60
C GLY A 120 2.15 2.69 2.56
N VAL A 121 1.95 3.96 2.92
CA VAL A 121 2.24 5.10 2.03
C VAL A 121 3.73 5.31 1.90
N THR A 122 4.26 5.16 0.69
CA THR A 122 5.70 5.28 0.37
C THR A 122 6.10 6.64 -0.21
N ASP A 123 5.19 7.30 -0.97
CA ASP A 123 5.44 8.62 -1.54
C ASP A 123 5.42 9.68 -0.43
N PRO A 124 6.52 10.43 -0.22
CA PRO A 124 6.60 11.47 0.79
C PRO A 124 5.60 12.62 0.59
N ASN A 125 5.13 12.82 -0.61
CA ASN A 125 4.25 13.92 -0.99
C ASN A 125 2.77 13.49 -1.06
N SER A 126 2.44 12.28 -0.60
CA SER A 126 1.06 11.84 -0.54
C SER A 126 0.24 12.67 0.44
N TYR A 127 -1.01 12.90 0.08
CA TYR A 127 -2.01 13.55 0.91
C TYR A 127 -3.37 12.89 0.74
N ALA A 128 -4.30 13.19 1.62
CA ALA A 128 -5.65 12.66 1.59
C ALA A 128 -6.67 13.77 1.30
N LEU A 129 -7.70 13.40 0.54
CA LEU A 129 -8.89 14.24 0.37
C LEU A 129 -10.13 13.46 0.79
N GLU A 130 -11.07 14.14 1.44
CA GLU A 130 -12.40 13.60 1.73
C GLU A 130 -13.33 13.90 0.56
N ILE A 131 -13.97 12.88 0.01
CA ILE A 131 -14.88 12.97 -1.14
C ILE A 131 -16.15 13.76 -0.74
N THR A 132 -16.56 14.66 -1.62
CA THR A 132 -17.87 15.33 -1.57
C THR A 132 -18.59 15.16 -2.89
N GLY A 133 -19.92 14.94 -2.82
CA GLY A 133 -20.78 14.73 -3.99
C GLY A 133 -20.81 13.29 -4.49
N ASP A 134 -21.53 13.07 -5.59
CA ASP A 134 -21.99 11.78 -6.04
C ASP A 134 -21.43 11.32 -7.39
N SER A 135 -20.55 12.11 -8.01
CA SER A 135 -20.07 11.85 -9.38
C SER A 135 -19.24 10.55 -9.50
N MET A 136 -18.74 10.03 -8.40
CA MET A 136 -17.93 8.81 -8.35
C MET A 136 -18.69 7.61 -7.75
N LEU A 137 -20.00 7.73 -7.51
CA LEU A 137 -20.85 6.60 -7.13
C LEU A 137 -20.89 5.54 -8.25
N PRO A 138 -21.00 4.24 -7.89
CA PRO A 138 -21.03 3.67 -6.54
C PRO A 138 -19.65 3.42 -5.94
N VAL A 139 -18.56 3.79 -6.62
CA VAL A 139 -17.17 3.45 -6.25
C VAL A 139 -16.68 4.28 -5.07
N TYR A 140 -16.99 5.57 -5.05
CA TYR A 140 -16.70 6.45 -3.92
C TYR A 140 -17.97 7.16 -3.48
N ARG A 141 -18.16 7.24 -2.17
CA ARG A 141 -19.28 7.90 -1.51
C ARG A 141 -18.81 9.19 -0.85
N GLU A 142 -19.76 10.07 -0.55
CA GLU A 142 -19.49 11.23 0.29
C GLU A 142 -18.95 10.78 1.66
N GLY A 143 -17.87 11.42 2.12
CA GLY A 143 -17.14 11.05 3.33
C GLY A 143 -16.03 10.02 3.16
N ASP A 144 -15.92 9.33 2.00
CA ASP A 144 -14.80 8.44 1.74
C ASP A 144 -13.50 9.24 1.65
N ILE A 145 -12.43 8.70 2.24
CA ILE A 145 -11.11 9.30 2.19
C ILE A 145 -10.32 8.66 1.05
N ILE A 146 -9.80 9.46 0.14
CA ILE A 146 -8.92 9.04 -0.94
C ILE A 146 -7.49 9.52 -0.68
N ILE A 147 -6.50 8.65 -0.95
CA ILE A 147 -5.09 8.98 -0.84
C ILE A 147 -4.52 9.21 -2.22
N LEU A 148 -3.87 10.35 -2.39
CA LEU A 148 -3.32 10.81 -3.65
C LEU A 148 -1.80 10.82 -3.61
N SER A 149 -1.20 10.57 -4.78
CA SER A 149 0.22 10.78 -5.03
C SER A 149 0.39 11.71 -6.23
N PRO A 150 0.85 12.95 -6.03
CA PRO A 150 1.15 13.87 -7.13
C PRO A 150 2.30 13.36 -8.01
N SER A 151 3.24 12.61 -7.41
CA SER A 151 4.42 12.08 -8.11
C SER A 151 4.13 10.83 -8.95
N ALA A 152 2.97 10.20 -8.78
CA ALA A 152 2.63 8.97 -9.50
C ALA A 152 2.27 9.26 -10.96
N ALA A 153 2.86 8.49 -11.88
CA ALA A 153 2.48 8.57 -13.28
C ALA A 153 1.01 8.19 -13.48
N VAL A 154 0.29 9.04 -14.20
CA VAL A 154 -1.14 8.85 -14.53
C VAL A 154 -1.28 8.14 -15.86
N ARG A 155 -2.19 7.15 -15.93
CA ARG A 155 -2.45 6.33 -17.12
C ARG A 155 -3.95 6.29 -17.41
N LYS A 156 -4.30 5.94 -18.65
CA LYS A 156 -5.70 5.67 -19.03
C LYS A 156 -6.33 4.64 -18.07
N GLY A 157 -7.51 4.96 -17.57
CA GLY A 157 -8.26 4.14 -16.63
C GLY A 157 -7.94 4.43 -15.16
N ASP A 158 -6.89 5.20 -14.86
CA ASP A 158 -6.59 5.61 -13.50
C ASP A 158 -7.67 6.55 -12.97
N ARG A 159 -7.91 6.45 -11.68
CA ARG A 159 -8.72 7.39 -10.93
C ARG A 159 -7.83 8.55 -10.52
N VAL A 160 -8.28 9.75 -10.78
CA VAL A 160 -7.49 10.97 -10.60
C VAL A 160 -8.31 12.04 -9.91
N VAL A 161 -7.63 12.93 -9.21
CA VAL A 161 -8.16 14.24 -8.86
C VAL A 161 -7.53 15.26 -9.79
N VAL A 162 -8.35 16.12 -10.33
CA VAL A 162 -7.94 17.20 -11.23
C VAL A 162 -8.35 18.52 -10.63
N ARG A 163 -7.44 19.49 -10.59
CA ARG A 163 -7.72 20.88 -10.28
C ARG A 163 -7.59 21.72 -11.51
N LEU A 164 -8.53 22.65 -11.69
CA LEU A 164 -8.52 23.62 -12.78
C LEU A 164 -8.00 24.97 -12.28
N ASN A 165 -7.55 25.82 -13.21
CA ASN A 165 -7.07 27.16 -12.91
C ASN A 165 -8.13 28.07 -12.28
N ASP A 166 -9.42 27.79 -12.51
CA ASP A 166 -10.53 28.48 -11.85
C ASP A 166 -10.80 28.00 -10.42
N GLY A 167 -10.01 27.05 -9.93
CA GLY A 167 -10.11 26.47 -8.59
C GLY A 167 -11.07 25.28 -8.48
N GLN A 168 -11.76 24.88 -9.55
CA GLN A 168 -12.61 23.67 -9.49
C GLN A 168 -11.75 22.43 -9.27
N VAL A 169 -12.10 21.61 -8.26
CA VAL A 169 -11.47 20.31 -7.98
C VAL A 169 -12.49 19.20 -8.19
N MET A 170 -12.07 18.13 -8.86
CA MET A 170 -12.95 17.00 -9.15
C MET A 170 -12.21 15.67 -9.15
N ALA A 171 -12.85 14.63 -8.58
CA ALA A 171 -12.41 13.25 -8.70
C ALA A 171 -13.08 12.63 -9.93
N LYS A 172 -12.30 11.99 -10.83
CA LYS A 172 -12.76 11.41 -12.10
C LYS A 172 -11.92 10.19 -12.48
N VAL A 173 -12.33 9.54 -13.56
CA VAL A 173 -11.56 8.48 -14.25
C VAL A 173 -10.94 9.08 -15.51
N MET A 174 -9.63 8.98 -15.64
CA MET A 174 -8.91 9.46 -16.81
C MET A 174 -9.13 8.51 -17.98
N GLN A 175 -9.80 8.98 -19.04
CA GLN A 175 -10.06 8.21 -20.26
C GLN A 175 -8.97 8.40 -21.30
N ARG A 176 -8.56 9.64 -21.48
CA ARG A 176 -7.54 9.99 -22.47
C ARG A 176 -6.84 11.30 -22.06
N GLN A 177 -5.54 11.33 -22.26
CA GLN A 177 -4.74 12.54 -22.12
C GLN A 177 -3.86 12.71 -23.36
N THR A 178 -3.83 13.91 -23.90
CA THR A 178 -2.94 14.34 -24.97
C THR A 178 -2.19 15.59 -24.52
N SER A 179 -1.32 16.13 -25.35
CA SER A 179 -0.65 17.41 -25.06
C SER A 179 -1.61 18.61 -25.01
N LYS A 180 -2.84 18.46 -25.54
CA LYS A 180 -3.81 19.56 -25.66
C LYS A 180 -5.10 19.34 -24.86
N THR A 181 -5.50 18.09 -24.68
CA THR A 181 -6.82 17.74 -24.13
C THR A 181 -6.74 16.65 -23.07
N LEU A 182 -7.65 16.74 -22.10
CA LEU A 182 -7.87 15.76 -21.05
C LEU A 182 -9.34 15.34 -21.06
N GLU A 183 -9.60 14.06 -21.26
CA GLU A 183 -10.94 13.45 -21.23
C GLU A 183 -11.14 12.70 -19.92
N LEU A 184 -12.18 13.09 -19.16
CA LEU A 184 -12.50 12.61 -17.84
C LEU A 184 -13.92 12.09 -17.78
N ALA A 185 -14.09 10.83 -17.32
CA ALA A 185 -15.39 10.23 -17.08
C ALA A 185 -15.73 10.18 -15.59
N SER A 186 -17.02 10.10 -15.29
CA SER A 186 -17.56 9.78 -13.96
C SER A 186 -17.91 8.30 -13.90
N PHE A 187 -17.90 7.70 -12.70
CA PHE A 187 -18.51 6.38 -12.51
C PHE A 187 -20.03 6.48 -12.50
N ASN A 188 -20.56 7.55 -11.94
CA ASN A 188 -21.99 7.80 -11.96
C ASN A 188 -22.44 8.23 -13.38
N PRO A 189 -23.29 7.45 -14.06
CA PRO A 189 -23.73 7.74 -15.43
C PRO A 189 -24.56 9.02 -15.55
N ASN A 190 -25.09 9.54 -14.46
CA ASN A 190 -25.81 10.81 -14.44
C ASN A 190 -24.89 12.03 -14.65
N HIS A 191 -23.58 11.82 -14.59
CA HIS A 191 -22.59 12.88 -14.82
C HIS A 191 -21.91 12.66 -16.17
N ALA A 192 -22.02 13.64 -17.04
CA ALA A 192 -21.42 13.60 -18.38
C ALA A 192 -19.89 13.55 -18.32
N THR A 193 -19.29 12.93 -19.35
CA THR A 193 -17.85 13.00 -19.62
C THR A 193 -17.43 14.44 -19.85
N LYS A 194 -16.33 14.87 -19.24
CA LYS A 194 -15.75 16.20 -19.41
C LYS A 194 -14.55 16.13 -20.35
N ASN A 195 -14.52 17.00 -21.33
CA ASN A 195 -13.36 17.26 -22.18
C ASN A 195 -12.80 18.63 -21.80
N LEU A 196 -11.56 18.67 -21.33
CA LEU A 196 -10.90 19.86 -20.84
C LEU A 196 -9.69 20.16 -21.72
N ASP A 197 -9.40 21.45 -21.94
CA ASP A 197 -8.12 21.87 -22.49
C ASP A 197 -7.04 21.73 -21.42
N MET A 198 -5.87 21.17 -21.77
CA MET A 198 -4.75 21.05 -20.81
C MET A 198 -4.26 22.38 -20.26
N LYS A 199 -4.45 23.48 -20.98
CA LYS A 199 -4.12 24.83 -20.51
C LYS A 199 -4.97 25.30 -19.31
N ASP A 200 -6.17 24.71 -19.14
CA ASP A 200 -7.09 25.06 -18.05
C ASP A 200 -6.89 24.15 -16.83
N VAL A 201 -6.02 23.13 -16.94
CA VAL A 201 -5.68 22.21 -15.87
C VAL A 201 -4.47 22.73 -15.11
N ASP A 202 -4.64 22.92 -13.81
CA ASP A 202 -3.58 23.32 -12.89
C ASP A 202 -2.69 22.11 -12.56
N TRP A 203 -3.29 21.05 -11.98
CA TRP A 203 -2.60 19.79 -11.72
C TRP A 203 -3.52 18.57 -11.77
N ILE A 204 -2.89 17.40 -11.88
CA ILE A 204 -3.52 16.09 -11.86
C ILE A 204 -2.78 15.21 -10.86
N ALA A 205 -3.48 14.61 -9.90
CA ALA A 205 -2.92 13.65 -8.95
C ALA A 205 -3.63 12.31 -9.04
N ARG A 206 -2.86 11.22 -8.99
CA ARG A 206 -3.42 9.85 -9.04
C ARG A 206 -3.96 9.43 -7.69
N ILE A 207 -5.15 8.83 -7.68
CA ILE A 207 -5.73 8.19 -6.49
C ILE A 207 -5.08 6.81 -6.35
N MET A 208 -4.36 6.60 -5.25
CA MET A 208 -3.63 5.38 -4.95
C MET A 208 -4.44 4.41 -4.09
N TRP A 209 -5.27 4.94 -3.19
CA TRP A 209 -6.07 4.18 -2.26
C TRP A 209 -7.32 4.96 -1.85
N ALA A 210 -8.36 4.25 -1.39
CA ALA A 210 -9.57 4.85 -0.82
C ALA A 210 -10.05 4.00 0.36
N SER A 211 -10.54 4.67 1.42
CA SER A 211 -11.30 4.02 2.49
C SER A 211 -12.71 3.71 2.00
N GLN A 212 -13.25 2.62 2.43
CA GLN A 212 -14.66 2.26 2.27
C GLN A 212 -15.20 1.66 3.56
#